data_79d5157dfa9213461a7fa0ac8570d9a4
#
_entry.id   79d5157dfa9213461a7fa0ac8570d9a4
#
_cell.length_a   1.000
_cell.length_b   1.000
_cell.length_c   1.000
_cell.angle_alpha   90.00
_cell.angle_beta   90.00
_cell.angle_gamma   90.00
#
_symmetry.space_group_name_H-M   'P 1'
#
loop_
_entity.id
_entity.type
_entity.pdbx_description
1 polymer ?
#
loop_
_entity_poly.entity_id
_entity_poly.type
_entity_poly.pdbx_seq_one_letter_code
_entity_poly.pdbx_strand_id
1 'polypeptide(L)'
;MIPRLFALLVSAALVGCASGSTIRATDGDDTGGSGPVSLAPAPTEETQAEPAPPPEPNSEPPVLSQPPAEQPQTAAQPAQGYAPYASTRTIDIRRLGQWTRTGIGESRRLVIRDANAWAQFWSELGVGEQPNVDFTRDAVVAVAAGQRSTGGFEIAIDRITQTDGELSVEVVERTPGPNCITTASLTQPVDVVVVPVADARNWSFMERKEIRACR
;
A
#
# COMPACT_ATOMS: atom_id res chain seq x y z
N MET A 1 23.46 44.28 28.82
CA MET A 1 24.81 44.13 29.37
C MET A 1 25.11 42.67 29.53
N ILE A 2 26.23 42.24 28.97
CA ILE A 2 26.96 40.96 29.03
C ILE A 2 26.54 39.93 27.99
N PRO A 3 27.33 39.76 26.93
CA PRO A 3 27.27 38.63 26.00
C PRO A 3 28.11 37.48 26.56
N ARG A 4 27.63 36.24 26.41
CA ARG A 4 28.46 35.06 26.59
C ARG A 4 28.72 34.38 25.26
N LEU A 5 29.92 34.63 24.78
CA LEU A 5 30.68 33.87 23.82
C LEU A 5 30.89 32.45 24.38
N PHE A 6 30.58 31.43 23.63
CA PHE A 6 31.17 30.11 23.82
C PHE A 6 31.82 29.66 22.53
N ALA A 7 33.10 29.46 22.68
CA ALA A 7 34.05 29.16 21.62
C ALA A 7 34.02 27.67 21.23
N LEU A 8 34.32 27.48 19.98
CA LEU A 8 34.83 26.28 19.26
C LEU A 8 35.58 25.25 20.14
N LEU A 9 35.30 23.98 19.83
CA LEU A 9 36.29 22.92 19.82
C LEU A 9 36.13 22.07 18.59
N VAL A 10 37.04 22.28 17.66
CA VAL A 10 37.34 21.43 16.51
C VAL A 10 38.23 20.29 17.04
N SER A 11 37.82 19.04 16.83
CA SER A 11 38.70 17.89 16.97
C SER A 11 38.72 17.12 15.68
N ALA A 12 39.76 17.30 14.93
CA ALA A 12 40.16 16.46 13.82
C ALA A 12 40.88 15.23 14.38
N ALA A 13 40.45 14.04 13.97
CA ALA A 13 41.24 12.82 14.11
C ALA A 13 41.26 12.10 12.76
N LEU A 14 42.39 12.28 12.10
CA LEU A 14 42.87 11.45 10.99
C LEU A 14 43.52 10.20 11.58
N VAL A 15 43.05 9.04 11.20
CA VAL A 15 43.90 7.83 11.15
C VAL A 15 43.51 7.02 9.95
N GLY A 16 44.43 6.94 9.00
CA GLY A 16 44.42 6.03 7.89
C GLY A 16 44.90 4.65 8.29
N CYS A 17 44.45 3.65 7.57
CA CYS A 17 45.19 2.41 7.33
C CYS A 17 44.75 1.84 5.99
N ALA A 18 45.70 1.88 5.07
CA ALA A 18 45.70 1.12 3.85
C ALA A 18 45.98 -0.35 4.17
N SER A 19 45.21 -1.25 3.56
CA SER A 19 45.63 -2.64 3.41
C SER A 19 45.22 -3.13 2.04
N GLY A 20 46.18 -3.22 1.17
CA GLY A 20 46.07 -3.86 -0.12
C GLY A 20 45.94 -5.38 0.04
N SER A 21 45.07 -5.96 -0.74
CA SER A 21 45.03 -7.39 -0.99
C SER A 21 45.12 -7.63 -2.50
N THR A 22 46.29 -8.08 -2.88
CA THR A 22 46.62 -8.62 -4.20
C THR A 22 45.87 -9.91 -4.42
N ILE A 23 45.04 -9.97 -5.45
CA ILE A 23 44.44 -11.21 -5.92
C ILE A 23 45.30 -11.76 -7.04
N ARG A 24 45.87 -12.92 -6.78
CA ARG A 24 46.68 -13.72 -7.68
C ARG A 24 45.79 -14.44 -8.66
N ALA A 25 46.02 -14.23 -9.95
CA ALA A 25 45.47 -15.06 -11.01
C ALA A 25 46.14 -16.44 -10.96
N THR A 26 45.34 -17.48 -10.94
CA THR A 26 45.80 -18.84 -11.28
C THR A 26 45.01 -19.28 -12.50
N ASP A 27 45.73 -19.40 -13.61
CA ASP A 27 45.35 -20.20 -14.76
C ASP A 27 45.16 -21.65 -14.33
N GLY A 28 44.06 -22.25 -14.76
CA GLY A 28 43.76 -23.66 -14.61
C GLY A 28 42.92 -24.11 -15.78
N ASP A 29 43.66 -24.52 -16.81
CA ASP A 29 43.19 -25.35 -17.92
C ASP A 29 42.77 -26.71 -17.34
N ASP A 30 41.60 -27.21 -17.61
CA ASP A 30 41.36 -28.66 -17.70
C ASP A 30 40.07 -29.01 -18.47
N THR A 31 40.29 -29.59 -19.53
CA THR A 31 39.71 -30.68 -20.35
C THR A 31 38.42 -31.36 -19.87
N GLY A 32 37.42 -31.38 -20.78
CA GLY A 32 36.66 -32.56 -21.21
C GLY A 32 35.89 -33.36 -20.16
N GLY A 33 34.57 -33.25 -20.21
CA GLY A 33 33.68 -34.18 -19.54
C GLY A 33 32.30 -34.19 -20.17
N SER A 34 32.14 -34.98 -21.25
CA SER A 34 30.81 -35.34 -21.77
C SER A 34 30.08 -36.21 -20.77
N GLY A 35 29.09 -35.68 -20.04
CA GLY A 35 28.18 -36.42 -19.21
C GLY A 35 26.86 -36.69 -19.95
N PRO A 36 26.20 -37.82 -19.75
CA PRO A 36 25.07 -38.25 -20.53
C PRO A 36 23.81 -37.44 -20.25
N VAL A 37 23.11 -37.09 -21.33
CA VAL A 37 21.80 -36.44 -21.30
C VAL A 37 20.80 -37.39 -20.68
N SER A 38 20.31 -37.09 -19.49
CA SER A 38 19.21 -37.79 -18.86
C SER A 38 17.89 -37.37 -19.54
N LEU A 39 17.30 -38.28 -20.30
CA LEU A 39 15.94 -38.13 -20.84
C LEU A 39 14.95 -38.09 -19.66
N ALA A 40 14.24 -36.98 -19.53
CA ALA A 40 13.07 -36.89 -18.67
C ALA A 40 11.94 -37.76 -19.24
N PRO A 41 11.16 -38.47 -18.37
CA PRO A 41 10.01 -39.22 -18.80
C PRO A 41 8.88 -38.31 -19.28
N ALA A 42 8.17 -38.75 -20.29
CA ALA A 42 7.00 -38.12 -20.90
C ALA A 42 5.87 -37.91 -19.87
N PRO A 43 5.07 -36.84 -19.99
CA PRO A 43 3.91 -36.65 -19.14
C PRO A 43 2.85 -37.73 -19.43
N THR A 44 2.40 -38.34 -18.38
CA THR A 44 1.28 -39.34 -18.38
C THR A 44 0.00 -38.58 -18.75
N GLU A 45 -0.72 -39.11 -19.73
CA GLU A 45 -2.06 -38.69 -20.12
C GLU A 45 -3.00 -38.74 -18.91
N GLU A 46 -3.46 -37.57 -18.49
CA GLU A 46 -4.55 -37.44 -17.53
C GLU A 46 -5.88 -37.75 -18.23
N THR A 47 -6.45 -38.87 -17.85
CA THR A 47 -7.78 -39.32 -18.25
C THR A 47 -8.81 -38.24 -17.93
N GLN A 48 -9.40 -37.64 -18.97
CA GLN A 48 -10.55 -36.76 -18.87
C GLN A 48 -11.73 -37.52 -18.28
N ALA A 49 -12.14 -37.14 -17.07
CA ALA A 49 -13.40 -37.57 -16.50
C ALA A 49 -14.56 -36.92 -17.28
N GLU A 50 -15.43 -37.77 -17.77
CA GLU A 50 -16.67 -37.43 -18.46
C GLU A 50 -17.58 -36.57 -17.56
N PRO A 51 -18.16 -35.47 -18.06
CA PRO A 51 -19.07 -34.63 -17.25
C PRO A 51 -20.38 -35.37 -16.98
N ALA A 52 -20.80 -35.36 -15.72
CA ALA A 52 -22.05 -35.89 -15.24
C ALA A 52 -23.26 -35.24 -15.95
N PRO A 53 -24.35 -35.98 -16.24
CA PRO A 53 -25.54 -35.45 -16.86
C PRO A 53 -26.27 -34.46 -15.96
N PRO A 54 -26.99 -33.46 -16.52
CA PRO A 54 -27.73 -32.47 -15.75
C PRO A 54 -28.91 -33.11 -14.99
N PRO A 55 -29.26 -32.58 -13.81
CA PRO A 55 -30.40 -33.06 -13.04
C PRO A 55 -31.73 -32.79 -13.77
N GLU A 56 -32.60 -33.77 -13.74
CA GLU A 56 -33.97 -33.68 -14.30
C GLU A 56 -34.81 -32.63 -13.56
N PRO A 57 -35.75 -31.93 -14.23
CA PRO A 57 -36.59 -30.93 -13.59
C PRO A 57 -37.58 -31.61 -12.64
N ASN A 58 -37.52 -31.25 -11.37
CA ASN A 58 -38.48 -31.63 -10.35
C ASN A 58 -39.90 -31.15 -10.75
N SER A 59 -40.78 -32.10 -10.93
CA SER A 59 -42.22 -31.86 -11.10
C SER A 59 -42.78 -31.35 -9.77
N GLU A 60 -43.23 -30.11 -9.78
CA GLU A 60 -43.97 -29.50 -8.64
C GLU A 60 -45.29 -30.24 -8.41
N PRO A 61 -45.59 -30.61 -7.14
CA PRO A 61 -46.93 -31.12 -6.81
C PRO A 61 -47.98 -29.97 -6.84
N PRO A 62 -49.27 -30.31 -7.14
CA PRO A 62 -50.30 -29.31 -7.30
C PRO A 62 -50.60 -28.54 -5.99
N VAL A 63 -50.63 -27.24 -6.08
CA VAL A 63 -50.98 -26.32 -5.00
C VAL A 63 -52.46 -26.46 -4.68
N LEU A 64 -52.80 -27.06 -3.56
CA LEU A 64 -54.14 -27.00 -2.97
C LEU A 64 -54.42 -25.57 -2.46
N SER A 65 -55.39 -24.94 -3.08
CA SER A 65 -55.88 -23.63 -2.67
C SER A 65 -56.38 -23.66 -1.22
N GLN A 66 -55.68 -22.98 -0.33
CA GLN A 66 -56.15 -22.71 1.03
C GLN A 66 -57.10 -21.51 1.03
N PRO A 67 -58.18 -21.54 1.82
CA PRO A 67 -59.07 -20.40 1.99
C PRO A 67 -58.34 -19.26 2.71
N PRO A 68 -58.75 -17.99 2.50
CA PRO A 68 -58.09 -16.84 3.11
C PRO A 68 -58.24 -16.90 4.63
N ALA A 69 -57.09 -17.03 5.31
CA ALA A 69 -57.02 -16.91 6.75
C ALA A 69 -57.24 -15.42 7.12
N GLU A 70 -58.22 -15.17 7.99
CA GLU A 70 -58.39 -13.89 8.67
C GLU A 70 -57.07 -13.45 9.32
N GLN A 71 -56.59 -12.28 8.89
CA GLN A 71 -55.40 -11.66 9.45
C GLN A 71 -55.70 -11.19 10.88
N PRO A 72 -55.01 -11.64 11.91
CA PRO A 72 -55.04 -11.02 13.23
C PRO A 72 -54.50 -9.60 13.09
N GLN A 73 -55.27 -8.60 13.50
CA GLN A 73 -54.83 -7.20 13.56
C GLN A 73 -53.58 -7.15 14.45
N THR A 74 -52.48 -6.90 13.81
CA THR A 74 -51.18 -6.74 14.41
C THR A 74 -51.19 -5.61 15.43
N ALA A 75 -51.04 -5.92 16.68
CA ALA A 75 -50.69 -4.92 17.70
C ALA A 75 -49.54 -4.08 17.19
N ALA A 76 -49.69 -2.75 17.32
CA ALA A 76 -48.68 -1.80 16.94
C ALA A 76 -47.31 -2.21 17.49
N GLN A 77 -46.40 -2.60 16.62
CA GLN A 77 -45.00 -2.80 16.99
C GLN A 77 -44.46 -1.47 17.50
N PRO A 78 -43.83 -1.43 18.69
CA PRO A 78 -43.16 -0.23 19.13
C PRO A 78 -42.14 0.16 18.02
N ALA A 79 -42.18 1.41 17.61
CA ALA A 79 -41.24 1.97 16.64
C ALA A 79 -39.82 1.57 17.06
N GLN A 80 -39.21 0.64 16.29
CA GLN A 80 -37.83 0.33 16.45
C GLN A 80 -37.08 1.62 16.17
N GLY A 81 -36.47 2.18 17.24
CA GLY A 81 -35.71 3.40 17.13
C GLY A 81 -34.66 3.19 16.04
N TYR A 82 -34.80 3.92 14.96
CA TYR A 82 -33.78 4.00 13.93
C TYR A 82 -32.49 4.41 14.64
N ALA A 83 -31.54 3.49 14.73
CA ALA A 83 -30.18 3.88 15.12
C ALA A 83 -29.77 5.03 14.19
N PRO A 84 -29.23 6.14 14.73
CA PRO A 84 -28.82 7.25 13.88
C PRO A 84 -27.84 6.70 12.84
N TYR A 85 -28.14 6.93 11.57
CA TYR A 85 -27.26 6.53 10.48
C TYR A 85 -25.89 7.16 10.75
N ALA A 86 -24.85 6.33 10.81
CA ALA A 86 -23.48 6.79 10.96
C ALA A 86 -23.20 7.87 9.92
N SER A 87 -22.88 9.09 10.39
CA SER A 87 -22.61 10.21 9.50
C SER A 87 -21.22 10.06 8.90
N THR A 88 -21.14 9.66 7.65
CA THR A 88 -19.87 9.63 6.90
C THR A 88 -19.65 10.95 6.18
N ARG A 89 -18.50 11.57 6.38
CA ARG A 89 -18.08 12.77 5.66
C ARG A 89 -16.73 12.56 4.99
N THR A 90 -16.55 13.14 3.81
CA THR A 90 -15.24 13.23 3.16
C THR A 90 -14.45 14.35 3.79
N ILE A 91 -13.17 14.11 4.05
CA ILE A 91 -12.24 15.09 4.59
C ILE A 91 -11.44 15.70 3.44
N ASP A 92 -11.34 17.02 3.42
CA ASP A 92 -10.50 17.72 2.45
C ASP A 92 -9.02 17.42 2.73
N ILE A 93 -8.32 16.99 1.70
CA ILE A 93 -6.88 16.69 1.79
C ILE A 93 -6.09 17.71 0.98
N ARG A 94 -4.95 18.15 1.53
CA ARG A 94 -3.99 19.00 0.83
C ARG A 94 -2.74 18.18 0.50
N ARG A 95 -2.56 17.81 -0.76
CA ARG A 95 -1.39 17.04 -1.19
C ARG A 95 -0.13 17.88 -1.13
N LEU A 96 0.88 17.37 -0.41
CA LEU A 96 2.22 17.98 -0.35
C LEU A 96 3.06 17.56 -1.55
N GLY A 97 2.91 16.32 -1.99
CA GLY A 97 3.58 15.82 -3.18
C GLY A 97 3.36 14.33 -3.38
N GLN A 98 3.67 13.91 -4.59
CA GLN A 98 3.69 12.51 -5.01
C GLN A 98 4.98 12.29 -5.80
N TRP A 99 5.79 11.36 -5.36
CA TRP A 99 7.11 11.10 -5.92
C TRP A 99 7.24 9.64 -6.31
N THR A 100 8.02 9.38 -7.35
CA THR A 100 8.35 8.02 -7.82
C THR A 100 9.76 7.59 -7.45
N ARG A 101 10.59 8.53 -6.98
CA ARG A 101 11.96 8.28 -6.52
C ARG A 101 12.17 8.95 -5.19
N THR A 102 12.34 8.14 -4.15
CA THR A 102 12.53 8.60 -2.76
C THR A 102 13.56 7.71 -2.06
N GLY A 103 13.87 8.01 -0.81
CA GLY A 103 14.70 7.15 0.04
C GLY A 103 13.93 5.99 0.69
N ILE A 104 12.58 5.92 0.53
CA ILE A 104 11.75 4.96 1.28
C ILE A 104 11.61 3.66 0.49
N GLY A 105 12.43 2.66 0.83
CA GLY A 105 12.43 1.36 0.17
C GLY A 105 11.38 0.38 0.65
N GLU A 106 10.75 0.61 1.80
CA GLU A 106 9.74 -0.26 2.40
C GLU A 106 8.32 0.24 2.15
N SER A 107 7.36 -0.70 2.07
CA SER A 107 5.94 -0.34 2.03
C SER A 107 5.49 0.14 3.40
N ARG A 108 4.94 1.35 3.49
CA ARG A 108 4.54 1.97 4.76
C ARG A 108 3.21 2.71 4.63
N ARG A 109 2.48 2.77 5.76
CA ARG A 109 1.27 3.56 5.97
C ARG A 109 1.45 4.32 7.29
N LEU A 110 1.57 5.63 7.22
CA LEU A 110 1.96 6.46 8.36
C LEU A 110 0.95 7.58 8.58
N VAL A 111 0.67 7.85 9.85
CA VAL A 111 0.01 9.08 10.31
C VAL A 111 0.97 9.79 11.24
N ILE A 112 1.46 10.94 10.81
CA ILE A 112 2.46 11.75 11.50
C ILE A 112 1.73 12.91 12.16
N ARG A 113 1.98 13.12 13.45
CA ARG A 113 1.25 14.09 14.29
C ARG A 113 2.14 15.08 15.04
N ASP A 114 3.43 15.01 14.81
CA ASP A 114 4.39 15.92 15.45
C ASP A 114 5.53 16.30 14.52
N ALA A 115 6.16 17.42 14.83
CA ALA A 115 7.20 18.00 14.00
C ALA A 115 8.48 17.16 13.96
N ASN A 116 8.80 16.41 15.03
CA ASN A 116 10.02 15.59 15.06
C ASN A 116 9.87 14.37 14.15
N ALA A 117 8.75 13.65 14.26
CA ALA A 117 8.42 12.53 13.36
C ALA A 117 8.34 13.00 11.91
N TRP A 118 7.79 14.21 11.66
CA TRP A 118 7.76 14.82 10.34
C TRP A 118 9.16 15.10 9.78
N ALA A 119 10.04 15.68 10.58
CA ALA A 119 11.41 15.97 10.16
C ALA A 119 12.19 14.67 9.84
N GLN A 120 12.04 13.63 10.66
CA GLN A 120 12.64 12.33 10.41
C GLN A 120 12.14 11.69 9.11
N PHE A 121 10.82 11.64 8.92
CA PHE A 121 10.22 11.11 7.70
C PHE A 121 10.67 11.87 6.46
N TRP A 122 10.70 13.21 6.52
CA TRP A 122 11.12 14.05 5.39
C TRP A 122 12.59 13.86 5.03
N SER A 123 13.44 13.72 6.04
CA SER A 123 14.87 13.41 5.83
C SER A 123 15.06 12.06 5.13
N GLU A 124 14.27 11.04 5.52
CA GLU A 124 14.29 9.73 4.88
C GLU A 124 13.71 9.76 3.46
N LEU A 125 12.66 10.55 3.24
CA LEU A 125 12.04 10.74 1.93
C LEU A 125 13.04 11.28 0.90
N GLY A 126 13.95 12.17 1.32
CA GLY A 126 15.06 12.64 0.50
C GLY A 126 14.65 13.52 -0.68
N VAL A 127 13.56 14.29 -0.56
CA VAL A 127 13.03 15.16 -1.60
C VAL A 127 12.98 16.60 -1.12
N GLY A 128 13.46 17.55 -1.91
CA GLY A 128 13.29 18.99 -1.76
C GLY A 128 13.27 19.57 -0.34
N GLU A 129 12.77 20.79 -0.21
CA GLU A 129 12.64 21.47 1.06
C GLU A 129 11.40 20.98 1.83
N GLN A 130 11.55 20.80 3.16
CA GLN A 130 10.49 20.33 4.03
C GLN A 130 9.37 21.38 4.16
N PRO A 131 8.12 21.05 3.79
CA PRO A 131 7.00 21.95 4.00
C PRO A 131 6.68 22.15 5.48
N ASN A 132 6.29 23.36 5.84
CA ASN A 132 5.79 23.64 7.18
C ASN A 132 4.37 23.09 7.36
N VAL A 133 4.13 22.39 8.48
CA VAL A 133 2.83 21.84 8.87
C VAL A 133 2.52 22.24 10.31
N ASP A 134 1.30 22.73 10.53
CA ASP A 134 0.80 23.10 11.86
C ASP A 134 0.15 21.88 12.53
N PHE A 135 0.94 21.12 13.29
CA PHE A 135 0.49 19.93 14.01
C PHE A 135 -0.47 20.19 15.17
N THR A 136 -0.80 21.44 15.47
CA THR A 136 -1.87 21.76 16.43
C THR A 136 -3.26 21.56 15.81
N ARG A 137 -3.37 21.54 14.48
CA ARG A 137 -4.62 21.42 13.72
C ARG A 137 -4.60 20.28 12.70
N ASP A 138 -3.43 19.98 12.20
CA ASP A 138 -3.25 19.11 11.04
C ASP A 138 -2.49 17.83 11.42
N ALA A 139 -2.72 16.77 10.69
CA ALA A 139 -1.89 15.59 10.65
C ALA A 139 -1.37 15.36 9.22
N VAL A 140 -0.25 14.69 9.10
CA VAL A 140 0.28 14.24 7.80
C VAL A 140 -0.01 12.77 7.63
N VAL A 141 -0.57 12.41 6.49
CA VAL A 141 -0.73 11.01 6.08
C VAL A 141 0.23 10.74 4.94
N ALA A 142 1.04 9.71 5.09
CA ALA A 142 2.01 9.29 4.09
C ALA A 142 1.84 7.81 3.75
N VAL A 143 1.86 7.51 2.45
CA VAL A 143 1.80 6.14 1.94
C VAL A 143 2.98 5.89 1.00
N ALA A 144 3.68 4.79 1.22
CA ALA A 144 4.80 4.35 0.39
C ALA A 144 4.52 2.95 -0.18
N ALA A 145 4.74 2.77 -1.46
CA ALA A 145 4.60 1.47 -2.11
C ALA A 145 5.76 0.52 -1.81
N GLY A 146 6.89 1.07 -1.33
CA GLY A 146 8.16 0.37 -1.27
C GLY A 146 8.87 0.32 -2.62
N GLN A 147 10.02 -0.33 -2.64
CA GLN A 147 10.86 -0.43 -3.83
C GLN A 147 10.20 -1.29 -4.91
N ARG A 148 10.25 -0.80 -6.15
CA ARG A 148 9.82 -1.49 -7.37
C ARG A 148 11.00 -1.57 -8.33
N SER A 149 11.09 -2.67 -9.08
CA SER A 149 12.21 -2.93 -10.00
C SER A 149 12.16 -2.10 -11.29
N THR A 150 11.00 -1.50 -11.59
CA THR A 150 10.80 -0.74 -12.83
C THR A 150 10.00 0.54 -12.55
N GLY A 151 9.95 1.44 -13.54
CA GLY A 151 9.01 2.55 -13.55
C GLY A 151 7.57 2.12 -13.80
N GLY A 152 6.65 3.09 -13.80
CA GLY A 152 5.23 2.89 -14.08
C GLY A 152 4.37 2.56 -12.87
N PHE A 153 4.98 2.29 -11.71
CA PHE A 153 4.26 2.14 -10.43
C PHE A 153 3.93 3.50 -9.82
N GLU A 154 2.78 3.56 -9.18
CA GLU A 154 2.29 4.75 -8.47
C GLU A 154 1.52 4.32 -7.23
N ILE A 155 1.59 5.12 -6.19
CA ILE A 155 0.71 5.02 -5.02
C ILE A 155 0.08 6.38 -4.77
N ALA A 156 -1.20 6.40 -4.40
CA ALA A 156 -1.93 7.63 -4.12
C ALA A 156 -2.93 7.44 -2.98
N ILE A 157 -3.10 8.48 -2.18
CA ILE A 157 -4.23 8.63 -1.29
C ILE A 157 -5.36 9.22 -2.14
N ASP A 158 -6.38 8.42 -2.39
CA ASP A 158 -7.50 8.82 -3.24
C ASP A 158 -8.48 9.70 -2.46
N ARG A 159 -8.86 9.25 -1.26
CA ARG A 159 -9.82 9.91 -0.39
C ARG A 159 -9.60 9.56 1.07
N ILE A 160 -10.02 10.45 1.95
CA ILE A 160 -10.13 10.18 3.39
C ILE A 160 -11.58 10.47 3.81
N THR A 161 -12.19 9.51 4.49
CA THR A 161 -13.54 9.63 5.03
C THR A 161 -13.52 9.50 6.55
N GLN A 162 -14.45 10.19 7.21
CA GLN A 162 -14.66 10.06 8.65
C GLN A 162 -16.05 9.52 8.90
N THR A 163 -16.15 8.46 9.69
CA THR A 163 -17.39 7.86 10.16
C THR A 163 -17.29 7.63 11.66
N ASP A 164 -18.17 8.22 12.46
CA ASP A 164 -18.21 8.07 13.93
C ASP A 164 -16.86 8.33 14.62
N GLY A 165 -16.08 9.28 14.10
CA GLY A 165 -14.77 9.65 14.65
C GLY A 165 -13.59 8.80 14.17
N GLU A 166 -13.83 7.71 13.45
CA GLU A 166 -12.81 6.92 12.78
C GLU A 166 -12.52 7.48 11.38
N LEU A 167 -11.24 7.54 11.03
CA LEU A 167 -10.78 7.97 9.71
C LEU A 167 -10.34 6.77 8.88
N SER A 168 -10.92 6.65 7.70
CA SER A 168 -10.57 5.66 6.71
C SER A 168 -9.86 6.31 5.52
N VAL A 169 -8.64 5.86 5.25
CA VAL A 169 -7.78 6.33 4.16
C VAL A 169 -7.86 5.34 3.01
N GLU A 170 -8.43 5.78 1.88
CA GLU A 170 -8.45 4.99 0.65
C GLU A 170 -7.14 5.19 -0.10
N VAL A 171 -6.39 4.10 -0.27
CA VAL A 171 -5.10 4.07 -0.95
C VAL A 171 -5.22 3.29 -2.25
N VAL A 172 -4.75 3.88 -3.33
CA VAL A 172 -4.72 3.24 -4.65
C VAL A 172 -3.27 3.00 -5.06
N GLU A 173 -2.92 1.74 -5.25
CA GLU A 173 -1.65 1.35 -5.88
C GLU A 173 -1.91 1.04 -7.35
N ARG A 174 -1.25 1.75 -8.26
CA ARG A 174 -1.33 1.54 -9.71
C ARG A 174 -0.10 0.82 -10.20
N THR A 175 -0.31 -0.27 -10.92
CA THR A 175 0.75 -1.07 -11.52
C THR A 175 0.68 -0.96 -13.04
N PRO A 176 1.82 -0.96 -13.74
CA PRO A 176 1.80 -1.03 -15.21
C PRO A 176 1.20 -2.35 -15.66
N GLY A 177 0.44 -2.34 -16.74
CA GLY A 177 -0.11 -3.53 -17.37
C GLY A 177 0.99 -4.44 -17.93
N PRO A 178 0.68 -5.73 -18.21
CA PRO A 178 1.69 -6.72 -18.61
C PRO A 178 2.41 -6.40 -19.92
N ASN A 179 1.77 -5.61 -20.80
CA ASN A 179 2.33 -5.23 -22.10
C ASN A 179 2.91 -3.80 -22.10
N CYS A 180 3.08 -3.17 -20.93
CA CYS A 180 3.62 -1.82 -20.84
C CYS A 180 5.13 -1.83 -20.96
N ILE A 181 5.65 -0.94 -21.80
CA ILE A 181 7.09 -0.65 -21.82
C ILE A 181 7.38 0.24 -20.60
N THR A 182 8.18 -0.27 -19.69
CA THR A 182 8.58 0.45 -18.48
C THR A 182 10.08 0.71 -18.48
N THR A 183 10.51 1.74 -17.78
CA THR A 183 11.95 2.00 -17.60
C THR A 183 12.54 0.97 -16.65
N ALA A 184 13.70 0.41 -17.00
CA ALA A 184 14.49 -0.45 -16.12
C ALA A 184 15.22 0.41 -15.06
N SER A 185 14.47 0.94 -14.12
CA SER A 185 14.97 1.82 -13.05
C SER A 185 14.22 1.55 -11.77
N LEU A 186 14.95 1.40 -10.67
CA LEU A 186 14.34 1.29 -9.34
C LEU A 186 13.51 2.53 -9.04
N THR A 187 12.32 2.31 -8.50
CA THR A 187 11.42 3.38 -8.05
C THR A 187 10.91 3.09 -6.65
N GLN A 188 10.61 4.14 -5.89
CA GLN A 188 10.03 4.08 -4.56
C GLN A 188 8.88 5.10 -4.50
N PRO A 189 7.69 4.73 -5.00
CA PRO A 189 6.54 5.62 -5.04
C PRO A 189 6.05 5.98 -3.64
N VAL A 190 5.83 7.28 -3.41
CA VAL A 190 5.30 7.82 -2.15
C VAL A 190 4.29 8.93 -2.45
N ASP A 191 3.20 8.97 -1.71
CA ASP A 191 2.25 10.08 -1.70
C ASP A 191 2.07 10.61 -0.28
N VAL A 192 2.04 11.95 -0.13
CA VAL A 192 1.95 12.64 1.16
C VAL A 192 0.89 13.72 1.11
N VAL A 193 -0.03 13.67 2.07
CA VAL A 193 -1.10 14.66 2.22
C VAL A 193 -1.16 15.21 3.64
N VAL A 194 -1.68 16.43 3.77
CA VAL A 194 -2.05 17.07 5.05
C VAL A 194 -3.56 17.01 5.21
N VAL A 195 -3.99 16.68 6.41
CA VAL A 195 -5.38 16.46 6.77
C VAL A 195 -5.72 17.29 8.02
N PRO A 196 -6.78 18.12 8.01
CA PRO A 196 -7.15 18.98 9.14
C PRO A 196 -7.89 18.20 10.24
N VAL A 197 -7.22 17.22 10.87
CA VAL A 197 -7.82 16.30 11.85
C VAL A 197 -6.81 15.86 12.91
N ALA A 198 -6.06 16.79 13.47
CA ALA A 198 -5.04 16.50 14.47
C ALA A 198 -5.55 15.64 15.65
N ASP A 199 -6.82 15.80 16.03
CA ASP A 199 -7.43 15.10 17.17
C ASP A 199 -7.93 13.69 16.86
N ALA A 200 -8.01 13.29 15.59
CA ALA A 200 -8.46 11.95 15.23
C ALA A 200 -7.45 10.89 15.68
N ARG A 201 -7.94 9.88 16.40
CA ARG A 201 -7.08 8.85 17.02
C ARG A 201 -7.11 7.53 16.26
N ASN A 202 -8.25 7.19 15.66
CA ASN A 202 -8.45 5.93 14.96
C ASN A 202 -8.31 6.14 13.46
N TRP A 203 -7.38 5.42 12.87
CA TRP A 203 -7.09 5.47 11.44
C TRP A 203 -7.05 4.05 10.89
N SER A 204 -7.70 3.86 9.77
CA SER A 204 -7.65 2.62 8.99
C SER A 204 -7.19 2.93 7.56
N PHE A 205 -6.56 1.96 6.90
CA PHE A 205 -6.11 2.08 5.52
C PHE A 205 -6.78 0.99 4.69
N MET A 206 -7.53 1.40 3.69
CA MET A 206 -8.14 0.52 2.71
C MET A 206 -7.37 0.59 1.40
N GLU A 207 -6.89 -0.53 0.92
CA GLU A 207 -6.03 -0.60 -0.25
C GLU A 207 -6.78 -1.16 -1.45
N ARG A 208 -6.60 -0.50 -2.59
CA ARG A 208 -7.10 -0.92 -3.88
C ARG A 208 -5.94 -0.96 -4.88
N LYS A 209 -5.88 -2.02 -5.67
CA LYS A 209 -4.90 -2.17 -6.76
C LYS A 209 -5.57 -1.95 -8.10
N GLU A 210 -4.95 -1.16 -8.94
CA GLU A 210 -5.40 -0.87 -10.29
C GLU A 210 -4.29 -1.21 -11.30
N ILE A 211 -4.66 -1.86 -12.40
CA ILE A 211 -3.75 -2.08 -13.52
C ILE A 211 -3.96 -0.93 -14.51
N ARG A 212 -2.88 -0.18 -14.76
CA ARG A 212 -2.90 0.91 -15.74
C ARG A 212 -2.69 0.35 -17.14
N ALA A 213 -3.63 0.60 -18.05
CA ALA A 213 -3.42 0.32 -19.45
C ALA A 213 -2.30 1.22 -20.01
N CYS A 214 -1.48 0.68 -20.90
CA CYS A 214 -0.50 1.45 -21.64
C CYS A 214 -1.20 2.34 -22.70
N ARG A 215 -0.71 3.53 -22.88
CA ARG A 215 -1.11 4.42 -23.97
C ARG A 215 -0.11 4.31 -25.10
#